data_6cfd303b5d5344f302830f849a6c0a7b
#
_entry.id   6cfd303b5d5344f302830f849a6c0a7b
#
_cell.length_a   1.000
_cell.length_b   1.000
_cell.length_c   1.000
_cell.angle_alpha   90.00
_cell.angle_beta   90.00
_cell.angle_gamma   90.00
#
_symmetry.space_group_name_H-M   'P 1'
#
loop_
_entity.id
_entity.type
_entity.pdbx_description
1 polymer ?
#
loop_
_entity_poly.entity_id
_entity_poly.type
_entity_poly.pdbx_seq_one_letter_code
_entity_poly.pdbx_strand_id
1 'polypeptide(L)'
;MERTMPTMKSSGQKFIARNRAPRVQIEYDVEVYGAERKIQLPFIMGVLVDLAGKPLEPQASVDDRKFLEIDIDNFDERMKAMKPRAAFQVDNTLNGDGKLNIDLTFESMDDFSPDAIARKVEPLNSLLEARTQLSNLLTYMDGKNGA
;
A
#
# COMPACT_ATOMS: atom_id res chain seq x y z
N MET A 1 -16.38 -23.61 29.82
CA MET A 1 -15.52 -22.43 29.76
C MET A 1 -15.08 -22.24 28.31
N GLU A 2 -15.90 -21.54 27.58
CA GLU A 2 -15.81 -21.41 26.10
C GLU A 2 -14.83 -20.24 25.79
N ARG A 3 -13.71 -20.58 25.17
CA ARG A 3 -12.72 -19.56 24.72
C ARG A 3 -13.23 -18.95 23.42
N THR A 4 -13.84 -17.80 23.51
CA THR A 4 -14.11 -16.94 22.37
C THR A 4 -12.79 -16.53 21.69
N MET A 5 -12.55 -17.06 20.50
CA MET A 5 -11.41 -16.64 19.69
C MET A 5 -11.66 -15.20 19.19
N PRO A 6 -10.67 -14.31 19.27
CA PRO A 6 -10.81 -12.96 18.73
C PRO A 6 -10.94 -13.02 17.21
N THR A 7 -12.01 -12.46 16.68
CA THR A 7 -12.19 -12.24 15.23
C THR A 7 -11.11 -11.27 14.74
N MET A 8 -10.08 -11.80 14.12
CA MET A 8 -9.05 -10.99 13.46
C MET A 8 -9.67 -10.28 12.25
N LYS A 9 -9.75 -8.97 12.29
CA LYS A 9 -10.02 -8.15 11.09
C LYS A 9 -8.98 -8.53 10.04
N SER A 10 -9.44 -9.11 8.93
CA SER A 10 -8.58 -9.52 7.82
C SER A 10 -8.20 -8.28 7.02
N SER A 11 -7.08 -7.65 7.34
CA SER A 11 -6.43 -6.74 6.40
C SER A 11 -5.83 -7.56 5.26
N GLY A 12 -5.85 -7.01 4.03
CA GLY A 12 -5.29 -7.69 2.86
C GLY A 12 -3.84 -8.15 3.09
N GLN A 13 -3.04 -7.37 3.82
CA GLN A 13 -1.68 -7.71 4.23
C GLN A 13 -1.62 -8.96 5.14
N LYS A 14 -2.56 -9.12 6.07
CA LYS A 14 -2.64 -10.32 6.92
C LYS A 14 -3.06 -11.57 6.14
N PHE A 15 -3.79 -11.41 5.04
CA PHE A 15 -4.13 -12.51 4.16
C PHE A 15 -2.92 -12.98 3.35
N ILE A 16 -2.10 -12.07 2.86
CA ILE A 16 -0.82 -12.35 2.16
C ILE A 16 0.17 -13.06 3.12
N ALA A 17 0.24 -12.65 4.38
CA ALA A 17 1.09 -13.28 5.40
C ALA A 17 0.72 -14.76 5.68
N ARG A 18 -0.51 -15.16 5.45
CA ARG A 18 -0.97 -16.56 5.57
C ARG A 18 -0.63 -17.42 4.37
N ASN A 19 -0.49 -16.82 3.19
CA ASN A 19 0.03 -17.50 2.02
C ASN A 19 1.55 -17.63 2.21
N ARG A 20 1.96 -18.72 2.83
CA ARG A 20 3.38 -19.13 2.74
C ARG A 20 3.68 -19.20 1.26
N ALA A 21 4.58 -18.34 0.79
CA ALA A 21 5.11 -18.45 -0.56
C ALA A 21 5.46 -19.92 -0.80
N PRO A 22 4.94 -20.56 -1.86
CA PRO A 22 5.29 -21.93 -2.17
C PRO A 22 6.80 -21.97 -2.31
N ARG A 23 7.49 -22.61 -1.37
CA ARG A 23 8.92 -22.85 -1.49
C ARG A 23 9.07 -23.89 -2.58
N VAL A 24 9.37 -23.45 -3.76
CA VAL A 24 9.82 -24.37 -4.83
C VAL A 24 11.27 -24.69 -4.50
N GLN A 25 11.50 -25.88 -4.00
CA GLN A 25 12.84 -26.40 -3.78
C GLN A 25 13.25 -27.10 -5.08
N ILE A 26 14.18 -26.49 -5.81
CA ILE A 26 14.74 -27.10 -7.01
C ILE A 26 16.06 -27.74 -6.58
N GLU A 27 16.10 -29.06 -6.62
CA GLU A 27 17.32 -29.85 -6.40
C GLU A 27 17.73 -30.47 -7.73
N TYR A 28 19.02 -30.45 -8.03
CA TYR A 28 19.57 -31.20 -9.12
C TYR A 28 20.88 -31.86 -8.69
N ASP A 29 21.10 -33.04 -9.24
CA ASP A 29 22.28 -33.82 -8.96
C ASP A 29 23.38 -33.41 -9.95
N VAL A 30 24.50 -32.95 -9.43
CA VAL A 30 25.69 -32.61 -10.21
C VAL A 30 26.77 -33.63 -9.93
N GLU A 31 27.28 -34.28 -10.97
CA GLU A 31 28.42 -35.12 -10.87
C GLU A 31 29.70 -34.26 -10.92
N VAL A 32 30.39 -34.17 -9.79
CA VAL A 32 31.66 -33.46 -9.68
C VAL A 32 32.72 -34.46 -9.28
N TYR A 33 33.68 -34.71 -10.16
CA TYR A 33 34.78 -35.67 -9.93
C TYR A 33 34.32 -37.09 -9.53
N GLY A 34 33.24 -37.59 -10.12
CA GLY A 34 32.73 -38.92 -9.84
C GLY A 34 31.91 -39.07 -8.56
N ALA A 35 31.56 -37.97 -7.90
CA ALA A 35 30.68 -37.96 -6.74
C ALA A 35 29.41 -37.16 -7.07
N GLU A 36 28.24 -37.74 -6.81
CA GLU A 36 26.97 -37.03 -6.90
C GLU A 36 26.83 -36.04 -5.73
N ARG A 37 26.61 -34.76 -6.07
CA ARG A 37 26.37 -33.73 -5.07
C ARG A 37 25.03 -33.08 -5.35
N LYS A 38 24.14 -33.12 -4.38
CA LYS A 38 22.86 -32.38 -4.42
C LYS A 38 23.09 -30.89 -4.17
N ILE A 39 22.71 -30.08 -5.13
CA ILE A 39 22.79 -28.62 -5.01
C ILE A 39 21.36 -28.08 -4.97
N GLN A 40 21.06 -27.35 -3.91
CA GLN A 40 19.80 -26.60 -3.81
C GLN A 40 19.99 -25.23 -4.46
N LEU A 41 19.20 -24.97 -5.50
CA LEU A 41 19.15 -23.65 -6.10
C LEU A 41 18.20 -22.74 -5.32
N PRO A 42 18.66 -21.61 -4.77
CA PRO A 42 17.75 -20.64 -4.20
C PRO A 42 16.91 -20.04 -5.32
N PHE A 43 15.58 -20.06 -5.16
CA PHE A 43 14.68 -19.33 -6.05
C PHE A 43 14.61 -17.89 -5.56
N ILE A 44 15.10 -16.96 -6.37
CA ILE A 44 15.03 -15.52 -6.11
C ILE A 44 14.27 -14.89 -7.26
N MET A 45 13.22 -14.15 -6.94
CA MET A 45 12.46 -13.36 -7.90
C MET A 45 12.86 -11.89 -7.78
N GLY A 46 13.42 -11.35 -8.86
CA GLY A 46 13.69 -9.92 -8.98
C GLY A 46 12.51 -9.20 -9.66
N VAL A 47 12.05 -8.11 -9.07
CA VAL A 47 11.02 -7.24 -9.65
C VAL A 47 11.66 -5.93 -10.06
N LEU A 48 11.56 -5.59 -11.33
CA LEU A 48 12.03 -4.34 -11.90
C LEU A 48 10.82 -3.53 -12.35
N VAL A 49 10.53 -2.46 -11.65
CA VAL A 49 9.33 -1.65 -11.90
C VAL A 49 9.58 -0.20 -11.53
N ASP A 50 8.95 0.73 -12.24
CA ASP A 50 8.93 2.15 -11.88
C ASP A 50 7.67 2.45 -11.06
N LEU A 51 7.83 2.50 -9.75
CA LEU A 51 6.74 2.78 -8.79
C LEU A 51 6.84 4.18 -8.18
N ALA A 52 7.88 4.95 -8.48
CA ALA A 52 8.08 6.26 -7.89
C ALA A 52 7.15 7.33 -8.47
N GLY A 53 6.66 7.13 -9.69
CA GLY A 53 5.79 8.07 -10.40
C GLY A 53 6.51 9.39 -10.72
N LYS A 54 6.05 10.48 -10.11
CA LYS A 54 6.68 11.83 -10.23
C LYS A 54 7.37 12.20 -8.92
N PRO A 55 8.58 11.69 -8.65
CA PRO A 55 9.26 11.94 -7.38
C PRO A 55 9.61 13.42 -7.23
N LEU A 56 9.63 13.92 -6.00
CA LEU A 56 10.05 15.28 -5.67
C LEU A 56 11.57 15.46 -5.83
N GLU A 57 12.32 14.41 -5.49
CA GLU A 57 13.77 14.37 -5.60
C GLU A 57 14.17 13.49 -6.79
N PRO A 58 15.17 13.88 -7.59
CA PRO A 58 15.63 13.04 -8.69
C PRO A 58 16.16 11.71 -8.14
N GLN A 59 15.72 10.61 -8.75
CA GLN A 59 16.19 9.29 -8.39
C GLN A 59 17.63 9.05 -8.88
N ALA A 60 18.36 8.18 -8.17
CA ALA A 60 19.67 7.73 -8.59
C ALA A 60 19.62 7.10 -9.99
N SER A 61 20.75 7.16 -10.72
CA SER A 61 20.87 6.51 -12.02
C SER A 61 20.61 4.99 -11.89
N VAL A 62 20.19 4.37 -12.98
CA VAL A 62 19.91 2.92 -12.97
C VAL A 62 21.13 2.10 -12.54
N ASP A 63 22.32 2.56 -12.92
CA ASP A 63 23.59 1.89 -12.61
C ASP A 63 23.93 1.94 -11.11
N ASP A 64 23.47 2.98 -10.42
CA ASP A 64 23.72 3.19 -8.99
C ASP A 64 22.64 2.57 -8.10
N ARG A 65 21.53 2.08 -8.68
CA ARG A 65 20.44 1.48 -7.91
C ARG A 65 20.79 0.10 -7.40
N LYS A 66 20.47 -0.15 -6.15
CA LYS A 66 20.67 -1.47 -5.51
C LYS A 66 19.34 -2.17 -5.37
N PHE A 67 19.33 -3.49 -5.52
CA PHE A 67 18.17 -4.29 -5.17
C PHE A 67 17.91 -4.20 -3.66
N LEU A 68 16.64 -4.03 -3.33
CA LEU A 68 16.16 -4.02 -1.96
C LEU A 68 15.40 -5.30 -1.70
N GLU A 69 15.69 -5.95 -0.61
CA GLU A 69 14.89 -7.07 -0.13
C GLU A 69 13.61 -6.51 0.51
N ILE A 70 12.47 -7.01 0.03
CA ILE A 70 11.15 -6.61 0.50
C ILE A 70 10.45 -7.84 1.05
N ASP A 71 10.01 -7.73 2.29
CA ASP A 71 9.18 -8.70 3.00
C ASP A 71 7.92 -8.02 3.58
N ILE A 72 7.10 -8.80 4.26
CA ILE A 72 5.85 -8.30 4.83
C ILE A 72 6.10 -7.31 5.96
N ASP A 73 7.18 -7.49 6.69
CA ASP A 73 7.48 -6.70 7.88
C ASP A 73 8.08 -5.33 7.52
N ASN A 74 8.85 -5.26 6.41
CA ASN A 74 9.54 -4.05 6.01
C ASN A 74 8.86 -3.28 4.85
N PHE A 75 7.75 -3.80 4.31
CA PHE A 75 7.09 -3.25 3.11
C PHE A 75 6.70 -1.77 3.27
N ASP A 76 6.04 -1.41 4.37
CA ASP A 76 5.58 -0.04 4.61
C ASP A 76 6.77 0.92 4.81
N GLU A 77 7.83 0.48 5.51
CA GLU A 77 9.05 1.28 5.65
C GLU A 77 9.74 1.51 4.29
N ARG A 78 9.78 0.50 3.43
CA ARG A 78 10.33 0.61 2.08
C ARG A 78 9.48 1.54 1.21
N MET A 79 8.16 1.42 1.28
CA MET A 79 7.24 2.33 0.57
C MET A 79 7.45 3.77 1.02
N LYS A 80 7.52 4.01 2.32
CA LYS A 80 7.76 5.33 2.90
C LYS A 80 9.12 5.91 2.49
N ALA A 81 10.16 5.07 2.38
CA ALA A 81 11.49 5.48 1.91
C ALA A 81 11.50 5.83 0.43
N MET A 82 10.75 5.10 -0.40
CA MET A 82 10.63 5.36 -1.84
C MET A 82 9.79 6.59 -2.17
N LYS A 83 8.89 7.01 -1.26
CA LYS A 83 7.99 8.17 -1.42
C LYS A 83 7.29 8.21 -2.78
N PRO A 84 6.57 7.17 -3.17
CA PRO A 84 5.85 7.16 -4.44
C PRO A 84 4.86 8.33 -4.48
N ARG A 85 4.85 9.06 -5.60
CA ARG A 85 4.05 10.27 -5.75
C ARG A 85 3.31 10.27 -7.07
N ALA A 86 2.02 10.59 -7.00
CA ALA A 86 1.17 10.82 -8.15
C ALA A 86 0.79 12.31 -8.21
N ALA A 87 1.19 12.98 -9.30
CA ALA A 87 0.85 14.39 -9.53
C ALA A 87 0.28 14.55 -10.93
N PHE A 88 -0.99 14.92 -11.01
CA PHE A 88 -1.73 15.07 -12.27
C PHE A 88 -2.89 16.04 -12.11
N GLN A 89 -3.50 16.43 -13.24
CA GLN A 89 -4.68 17.28 -13.29
C GLN A 89 -5.86 16.49 -13.80
N VAL A 90 -7.00 16.66 -13.14
CA VAL A 90 -8.30 16.11 -13.56
C VAL A 90 -9.30 17.25 -13.75
N ASP A 91 -10.33 16.99 -14.53
CA ASP A 91 -11.43 17.95 -14.66
C ASP A 91 -12.18 18.06 -13.33
N ASN A 92 -12.47 19.30 -12.92
CA ASN A 92 -13.17 19.55 -11.68
C ASN A 92 -14.66 19.27 -11.84
N THR A 93 -15.08 18.09 -11.43
CA THR A 93 -16.50 17.70 -11.43
C THR A 93 -17.28 18.20 -10.23
N LEU A 94 -16.62 18.75 -9.20
CA LEU A 94 -17.28 19.26 -8.00
C LEU A 94 -18.05 20.55 -8.28
N ASN A 95 -17.40 21.47 -9.00
CA ASN A 95 -17.97 22.77 -9.35
C ASN A 95 -18.37 22.87 -10.83
N GLY A 96 -18.03 21.84 -11.63
CA GLY A 96 -18.33 21.81 -13.06
C GLY A 96 -17.44 22.75 -13.90
N ASP A 97 -16.45 23.39 -13.32
CA ASP A 97 -15.55 24.32 -14.00
C ASP A 97 -14.10 24.18 -13.54
N GLY A 98 -13.17 24.30 -14.49
CA GLY A 98 -11.74 24.28 -14.26
C GLY A 98 -11.15 22.88 -14.05
N LYS A 99 -9.89 22.85 -13.58
CA LYS A 99 -9.12 21.64 -13.32
C LYS A 99 -8.71 21.57 -11.86
N LEU A 100 -8.76 20.37 -11.32
CA LEU A 100 -8.30 20.05 -9.99
C LEU A 100 -6.89 19.46 -10.07
N ASN A 101 -5.94 20.08 -9.36
CA ASN A 101 -4.59 19.55 -9.22
C ASN A 101 -4.60 18.49 -8.11
N ILE A 102 -4.16 17.30 -8.46
CA ILE A 102 -4.00 16.19 -7.52
C ILE A 102 -2.50 15.97 -7.29
N ASP A 103 -2.10 16.00 -6.04
CA ASP A 103 -0.74 15.73 -5.59
C ASP A 103 -0.78 14.82 -4.38
N LEU A 104 -0.42 13.56 -4.58
CA LEU A 104 -0.55 12.51 -3.58
C LEU A 104 0.79 11.82 -3.38
N THR A 105 1.21 11.71 -2.14
CA THR A 105 2.32 10.85 -1.72
C THR A 105 1.77 9.68 -0.92
N PHE A 106 2.35 8.51 -1.11
CA PHE A 106 1.90 7.26 -0.48
C PHE A 106 3.00 6.76 0.46
N GLU A 107 2.62 6.44 1.69
CA GLU A 107 3.53 5.90 2.71
C GLU A 107 3.18 4.46 3.09
N SER A 108 1.94 4.04 2.84
CA SER A 108 1.44 2.71 3.11
C SER A 108 0.38 2.29 2.10
N MET A 109 0.04 1.01 2.08
CA MET A 109 -1.06 0.51 1.23
C MET A 109 -2.42 1.08 1.62
N ASP A 110 -2.61 1.50 2.86
CA ASP A 110 -3.87 2.10 3.32
C ASP A 110 -4.11 3.48 2.69
N ASP A 111 -3.05 4.16 2.27
CA ASP A 111 -3.13 5.46 1.58
C ASP A 111 -3.85 5.40 0.23
N PHE A 112 -3.97 4.21 -0.37
CA PHE A 112 -4.72 4.02 -1.61
C PHE A 112 -6.23 3.88 -1.40
N SER A 113 -6.70 3.87 -0.16
CA SER A 113 -8.12 3.81 0.12
C SER A 113 -8.81 5.12 -0.28
N PRO A 114 -10.06 5.07 -0.76
CA PRO A 114 -10.78 6.26 -1.19
C PRO A 114 -10.92 7.34 -0.11
N ASP A 115 -11.06 6.94 1.14
CA ASP A 115 -11.15 7.87 2.26
C ASP A 115 -9.82 8.55 2.59
N ALA A 116 -8.70 7.83 2.49
CA ALA A 116 -7.37 8.41 2.66
C ALA A 116 -7.06 9.40 1.53
N ILE A 117 -7.41 9.07 0.29
CA ILE A 117 -7.28 9.97 -0.86
C ILE A 117 -8.14 11.22 -0.67
N ALA A 118 -9.41 11.06 -0.23
CA ALA A 118 -10.29 12.20 0.00
C ALA A 118 -9.75 13.15 1.09
N ARG A 119 -9.07 12.64 2.10
CA ARG A 119 -8.45 13.49 3.14
C ARG A 119 -7.23 14.25 2.65
N LYS A 120 -6.49 13.70 1.68
CA LYS A 120 -5.29 14.34 1.12
C LYS A 120 -5.60 15.41 0.08
N VAL A 121 -6.78 15.36 -0.54
CA VAL A 121 -7.22 16.34 -1.56
C VAL A 121 -8.10 17.40 -0.91
N GLU A 122 -7.62 18.62 -0.77
CA GLU A 122 -8.24 19.70 0.01
C GLU A 122 -9.76 19.91 -0.28
N PRO A 123 -10.23 20.05 -1.54
CA PRO A 123 -11.65 20.21 -1.80
C PRO A 123 -12.51 19.00 -1.37
N LEU A 124 -11.94 17.78 -1.49
CA LEU A 124 -12.63 16.56 -1.06
C LEU A 124 -12.63 16.43 0.45
N ASN A 125 -11.55 16.83 1.12
CA ASN A 125 -11.46 16.83 2.58
C ASN A 125 -12.51 17.74 3.20
N SER A 126 -12.69 18.95 2.67
CA SER A 126 -13.70 19.89 3.15
C SER A 126 -15.11 19.30 3.07
N LEU A 127 -15.43 18.60 1.98
CA LEU A 127 -16.72 17.92 1.82
C LEU A 127 -16.85 16.71 2.78
N LEU A 128 -15.77 15.97 2.99
CA LEU A 128 -15.75 14.85 3.92
C LEU A 128 -15.95 15.31 5.37
N GLU A 129 -15.34 16.42 5.76
CA GLU A 129 -15.52 17.03 7.07
C GLU A 129 -16.96 17.51 7.26
N ALA A 130 -17.53 18.23 6.29
CA ALA A 130 -18.91 18.67 6.33
C ALA A 130 -19.88 17.48 6.48
N ARG A 131 -19.66 16.41 5.70
CA ARG A 131 -20.44 15.17 5.82
C ARG A 131 -20.36 14.56 7.21
N THR A 132 -19.16 14.52 7.76
CA THR A 132 -18.91 13.93 9.09
C THR A 132 -19.60 14.76 10.18
N GLN A 133 -19.52 16.10 10.09
CA GLN A 133 -20.19 17.00 11.03
C GLN A 133 -21.71 16.86 10.96
N LEU A 134 -22.29 16.76 9.76
CA LEU A 134 -23.72 16.54 9.58
C LEU A 134 -24.16 15.18 10.13
N SER A 135 -23.38 14.13 9.95
CA SER A 135 -23.65 12.81 10.52
C SER A 135 -23.61 12.85 12.06
N ASN A 136 -22.63 13.53 12.62
CA ASN A 136 -22.53 13.70 14.08
C ASN A 136 -23.71 14.51 14.64
N LEU A 137 -24.11 15.57 13.93
CA LEU A 137 -25.27 16.37 14.31
C LEU A 137 -26.56 15.52 14.28
N LEU A 138 -26.75 14.71 13.25
CA LEU A 138 -27.89 13.82 13.14
C LEU A 138 -27.94 12.86 14.34
N THR A 139 -26.82 12.23 14.66
CA THR A 139 -26.70 11.31 15.82
C THR A 139 -27.00 12.02 17.13
N TYR A 140 -26.54 13.28 17.26
CA TYR A 140 -26.78 14.09 18.46
C TYR A 140 -28.27 14.47 18.61
N MET A 141 -28.94 14.75 17.50
CA MET A 141 -30.37 15.08 17.51
C MET A 141 -31.24 13.86 17.82
N ASP A 142 -30.91 12.68 17.30
CA ASP A 142 -31.64 11.45 17.59
C ASP A 142 -31.59 11.05 19.08
N GLY A 143 -30.56 11.47 19.80
CA GLY A 143 -30.42 11.21 21.25
C GLY A 143 -31.16 12.21 22.14
N LYS A 144 -31.73 13.28 21.59
CA LYS A 144 -32.47 14.32 22.35
C LYS A 144 -33.94 14.36 21.92
N ASN A 145 -34.81 13.66 22.67
CA ASN A 145 -36.26 13.85 22.59
C ASN A 145 -36.58 15.28 23.10
N GLY A 146 -36.74 16.25 22.20
CA GLY A 146 -37.21 17.59 22.55
C GLY A 146 -36.35 18.75 22.06
N ALA A 147 -35.60 18.61 20.98
CA ALA A 147 -34.98 19.75 20.28
C ALA A 147 -35.84 20.13 19.06
#